data_e5390a1788b789b162f5f380df77ef23
#
_entry.id   e5390a1788b789b162f5f380df77ef23
#
_cell.length_a   1.000
_cell.length_b   1.000
_cell.length_c   1.000
_cell.angle_alpha   90.00
_cell.angle_beta   90.00
_cell.angle_gamma   90.00
#
_symmetry.space_group_name_H-M   'P 1'
#
loop_
_entity.id
_entity.type
_entity.pdbx_description
1 polymer ?
#
loop_
_entity_poly.entity_id
_entity_poly.type
_entity_poly.pdbx_seq_one_letter_code
_entity_poly.pdbx_strand_id
1 'polypeptide(L)'
;MSHELTLIVAATRNMGIGAKGGLPWTGLKKEMAYFARVTKRLSPQAPSDALNAVIMGRKTWDSIPPRFRPLKGRLNIVISRSHPASLDTSSSAAGTDTAAVTDFEKDAVKVSSLDQALAFLRSDASGAAAGKLGKVFVIGGAQIYGAALEVPEAKRVLLTRVMGEFECDAFFPLELGGEGEGSEWAQVEKKGLDEWVGEEVEGGEIEENGTRYEFQMWEKI
;
A
#
# COMPACT_ATOMS: atom_id res chain seq x y z
N MET A 1 19.03 1.88 -6.78
CA MET A 1 18.01 2.93 -7.05
C MET A 1 17.03 2.89 -5.89
N SER A 2 16.57 4.04 -5.37
CA SER A 2 15.53 4.05 -4.35
C SER A 2 14.17 3.99 -5.05
N HIS A 3 13.25 3.16 -4.52
CA HIS A 3 11.88 3.08 -5.05
C HIS A 3 11.01 4.11 -4.36
N GLU A 4 10.26 4.88 -5.14
CA GLU A 4 9.26 5.78 -4.59
C GLU A 4 8.14 4.98 -3.90
N LEU A 5 7.72 5.46 -2.74
CA LEU A 5 6.59 4.91 -2.01
C LEU A 5 5.32 5.70 -2.33
N THR A 6 4.26 4.97 -2.61
CA THR A 6 2.91 5.50 -2.72
C THR A 6 2.05 4.94 -1.61
N LEU A 7 1.57 5.80 -0.71
CA LEU A 7 0.63 5.39 0.32
C LEU A 7 -0.75 5.32 -0.30
N ILE A 8 -1.48 4.22 -0.12
CA ILE A 8 -2.87 4.10 -0.57
C ILE A 8 -3.75 3.85 0.64
N VAL A 9 -4.76 4.70 0.82
CA VAL A 9 -5.56 4.75 2.04
C VAL A 9 -6.97 5.24 1.74
N ALA A 10 -7.96 4.63 2.39
CA ALA A 10 -9.30 5.21 2.50
C ALA A 10 -9.44 5.81 3.90
N ALA A 11 -9.86 7.07 3.98
CA ALA A 11 -9.97 7.80 5.22
C ALA A 11 -11.19 8.71 5.25
N THR A 12 -11.80 8.87 6.42
CA THR A 12 -12.87 9.83 6.66
C THR A 12 -12.35 11.28 6.57
N ARG A 13 -13.24 12.26 6.65
CA ARG A 13 -12.84 13.68 6.61
C ARG A 13 -11.82 14.05 7.69
N ASN A 14 -11.94 13.44 8.87
CA ASN A 14 -11.00 13.60 10.00
C ASN A 14 -9.90 12.53 10.04
N MET A 15 -9.57 11.97 8.87
CA MET A 15 -8.50 10.98 8.69
C MET A 15 -8.67 9.66 9.44
N GLY A 16 -9.88 9.29 9.87
CA GLY A 16 -10.17 7.97 10.44
C GLY A 16 -10.04 6.87 9.38
N ILE A 17 -9.29 5.81 9.69
CA ILE A 17 -8.98 4.71 8.76
C ILE A 17 -9.35 3.33 9.29
N GLY A 18 -9.74 3.22 10.55
CA GLY A 18 -10.03 1.94 11.18
C GLY A 18 -10.89 2.05 12.42
N ALA A 19 -11.62 0.98 12.69
CA ALA A 19 -12.37 0.76 13.92
C ALA A 19 -12.34 -0.71 14.29
N LYS A 20 -12.00 -1.03 15.53
CA LYS A 20 -12.01 -2.40 16.10
C LYS A 20 -11.24 -3.42 15.24
N GLY A 21 -10.15 -3.00 14.63
CA GLY A 21 -9.28 -3.85 13.80
C GLY A 21 -9.76 -4.08 12.37
N GLY A 22 -10.81 -3.39 11.91
CA GLY A 22 -11.33 -3.42 10.55
C GLY A 22 -11.54 -2.03 9.97
N LEU A 23 -12.20 -1.95 8.81
CA LEU A 23 -12.65 -0.68 8.24
C LEU A 23 -13.92 -0.21 8.95
N PRO A 24 -14.09 1.10 9.20
CA PRO A 24 -15.29 1.64 9.86
C PRO A 24 -16.56 1.51 9.02
N TRP A 25 -16.41 1.45 7.71
CA TRP A 25 -17.50 1.28 6.73
C TRP A 25 -17.53 -0.11 6.14
N THR A 26 -18.65 -0.45 5.53
CA THR A 26 -18.85 -1.74 4.86
C THR A 26 -19.46 -1.54 3.47
N GLY A 27 -19.24 -2.51 2.58
CA GLY A 27 -19.96 -2.60 1.30
C GLY A 27 -19.44 -1.67 0.19
N LEU A 28 -18.29 -1.04 0.33
CA LEU A 28 -17.66 -0.24 -0.73
C LEU A 28 -16.92 -1.16 -1.72
N LYS A 29 -17.67 -1.84 -2.58
CA LYS A 29 -17.13 -2.83 -3.52
C LYS A 29 -16.32 -2.20 -4.65
N LYS A 30 -16.77 -1.04 -5.15
CA LYS A 30 -16.06 -0.28 -6.21
C LYS A 30 -14.73 0.24 -5.68
N GLU A 31 -14.71 0.75 -4.44
CA GLU A 31 -13.50 1.22 -3.76
C GLU A 31 -12.50 0.07 -3.58
N MET A 32 -12.95 -1.07 -3.07
CA MET A 32 -12.10 -2.27 -2.96
C MET A 32 -11.59 -2.77 -4.32
N ALA A 33 -12.40 -2.68 -5.37
CA ALA A 33 -11.98 -3.02 -6.72
C ALA A 33 -10.95 -2.04 -7.28
N TYR A 34 -11.10 -0.74 -7.00
CA TYR A 34 -10.11 0.29 -7.33
C TYR A 34 -8.77 -0.02 -6.66
N PHE A 35 -8.76 -0.24 -5.34
CA PHE A 35 -7.56 -0.66 -4.62
C PHE A 35 -6.87 -1.86 -5.26
N ALA A 36 -7.66 -2.91 -5.58
CA ALA A 36 -7.12 -4.12 -6.18
C ALA A 36 -6.52 -3.89 -7.58
N ARG A 37 -7.18 -3.09 -8.42
CA ARG A 37 -6.67 -2.75 -9.76
C ARG A 37 -5.42 -1.91 -9.71
N VAL A 38 -5.44 -0.81 -8.95
CA VAL A 38 -4.32 0.14 -8.86
C VAL A 38 -3.07 -0.52 -8.31
N THR A 39 -3.20 -1.31 -7.25
CA THR A 39 -2.03 -1.98 -6.64
C THR A 39 -1.48 -3.14 -7.47
N LYS A 40 -2.25 -3.66 -8.43
CA LYS A 40 -1.80 -4.71 -9.36
C LYS A 40 -1.25 -4.16 -10.67
N ARG A 41 -1.78 -3.05 -11.14
CA ARG A 41 -1.48 -2.55 -12.49
C ARG A 41 -0.02 -2.16 -12.62
N LEU A 42 0.65 -2.83 -13.54
CA LEU A 42 2.02 -2.54 -13.93
C LEU A 42 2.06 -1.44 -15.01
N SER A 43 3.23 -0.81 -15.16
CA SER A 43 3.51 0.02 -16.34
C SER A 43 3.42 -0.82 -17.61
N PRO A 44 2.93 -0.26 -18.74
CA PRO A 44 2.91 -0.97 -20.01
C PRO A 44 4.28 -1.47 -20.48
N GLN A 45 5.36 -0.86 -19.99
CA GLN A 45 6.74 -1.22 -20.32
C GLN A 45 7.34 -2.24 -19.34
N ALA A 46 6.62 -2.60 -18.27
CA ALA A 46 7.13 -3.56 -17.29
C ALA A 46 7.19 -4.98 -17.89
N PRO A 47 8.20 -5.79 -17.51
CA PRO A 47 8.23 -7.20 -17.84
C PRO A 47 6.95 -7.94 -17.42
N SER A 48 6.58 -8.98 -18.16
CA SER A 48 5.34 -9.73 -17.90
C SER A 48 5.34 -10.47 -16.57
N ASP A 49 6.52 -10.72 -16.00
CA ASP A 49 6.74 -11.36 -14.70
C ASP A 49 7.07 -10.34 -13.58
N ALA A 50 6.91 -9.05 -13.86
CA ALA A 50 7.06 -8.00 -12.85
C ALA A 50 5.89 -8.02 -11.86
N LEU A 51 6.15 -7.56 -10.64
CA LEU A 51 5.15 -7.39 -9.60
C LEU A 51 5.27 -6.00 -8.96
N ASN A 52 4.13 -5.41 -8.63
CA ASN A 52 4.13 -4.31 -7.66
C ASN A 52 4.30 -4.88 -6.25
N ALA A 53 4.90 -4.10 -5.34
CA ALA A 53 5.01 -4.46 -3.94
C ALA A 53 3.91 -3.79 -3.11
N VAL A 54 3.43 -4.49 -2.08
CA VAL A 54 2.54 -3.94 -1.05
C VAL A 54 3.17 -4.18 0.32
N ILE A 55 3.38 -3.10 1.06
CA ILE A 55 3.94 -3.09 2.41
C ILE A 55 2.82 -2.85 3.41
N MET A 56 2.72 -3.68 4.42
CA MET A 56 1.70 -3.58 5.47
C MET A 56 2.21 -4.03 6.83
N GLY A 57 1.58 -3.52 7.87
CA GLY A 57 1.79 -4.03 9.22
C GLY A 57 1.03 -5.33 9.48
N ARG A 58 1.48 -6.09 10.49
CA ARG A 58 0.87 -7.37 10.87
C ARG A 58 -0.64 -7.25 11.13
N LYS A 59 -1.12 -6.22 11.81
CA LYS A 59 -2.56 -6.06 12.08
C LYS A 59 -3.37 -5.91 10.80
N THR A 60 -2.85 -5.18 9.80
CA THR A 60 -3.48 -5.07 8.48
C THR A 60 -3.48 -6.42 7.77
N TRP A 61 -2.38 -7.15 7.81
CA TRP A 61 -2.31 -8.51 7.28
C TRP A 61 -3.34 -9.43 7.93
N ASP A 62 -3.45 -9.41 9.25
CA ASP A 62 -4.38 -10.25 10.01
C ASP A 62 -5.86 -9.90 9.72
N SER A 63 -6.16 -8.65 9.39
CA SER A 63 -7.51 -8.19 9.00
C SER A 63 -7.94 -8.66 7.61
N ILE A 64 -7.00 -9.01 6.72
CA ILE A 64 -7.33 -9.57 5.41
C ILE A 64 -7.80 -11.00 5.59
N PRO A 65 -8.99 -11.38 5.08
CA PRO A 65 -9.46 -12.75 5.18
C PRO A 65 -8.43 -13.76 4.63
N PRO A 66 -8.20 -14.92 5.29
CA PRO A 66 -7.18 -15.89 4.90
C PRO A 66 -7.21 -16.31 3.42
N ARG A 67 -8.42 -16.42 2.85
CA ARG A 67 -8.61 -16.77 1.42
C ARG A 67 -8.05 -15.75 0.43
N PHE A 68 -7.77 -14.51 0.90
CA PHE A 68 -7.22 -13.43 0.10
C PHE A 68 -5.75 -13.12 0.42
N ARG A 69 -5.15 -13.88 1.34
CA ARG A 69 -3.74 -13.76 1.69
C ARG A 69 -2.89 -14.85 1.04
N PRO A 70 -1.73 -14.52 0.48
CA PRO A 70 -1.25 -13.17 0.18
C PRO A 70 -2.09 -12.49 -0.89
N LEU A 71 -2.00 -11.16 -0.97
CA LEU A 71 -2.69 -10.40 -2.02
C LEU A 71 -2.09 -10.77 -3.38
N LYS A 72 -2.83 -11.54 -4.19
CA LYS A 72 -2.36 -12.15 -5.45
C LYS A 72 -1.89 -11.12 -6.48
N GLY A 73 -0.85 -11.47 -7.23
CA GLY A 73 -0.26 -10.63 -8.27
C GLY A 73 0.50 -9.42 -7.70
N ARG A 74 0.99 -9.52 -6.46
CA ARG A 74 1.77 -8.49 -5.78
C ARG A 74 2.77 -9.15 -4.85
N LEU A 75 3.94 -8.54 -4.72
CA LEU A 75 4.92 -8.89 -3.70
C LEU A 75 4.42 -8.36 -2.35
N ASN A 76 4.06 -9.26 -1.42
CA ASN A 76 3.54 -8.88 -0.12
C ASN A 76 4.68 -8.79 0.89
N ILE A 77 4.81 -7.66 1.59
CA ILE A 77 5.81 -7.44 2.64
C ILE A 77 5.07 -7.10 3.94
N VAL A 78 5.26 -7.91 4.98
CA VAL A 78 4.58 -7.76 6.27
C VAL A 78 5.57 -7.37 7.35
N ILE A 79 5.34 -6.20 7.94
CA ILE A 79 6.16 -5.65 9.02
C ILE A 79 5.60 -6.06 10.37
N SER A 80 6.44 -6.68 11.21
CA SER A 80 6.11 -6.95 12.61
C SER A 80 7.38 -6.99 13.46
N ARG A 81 7.36 -6.33 14.61
CA ARG A 81 8.46 -6.36 15.59
C ARG A 81 8.80 -7.78 16.11
N SER A 82 7.88 -8.74 15.94
CA SER A 82 8.12 -10.15 16.26
C SER A 82 8.81 -10.94 15.15
N HIS A 83 9.04 -10.34 13.98
CA HIS A 83 9.78 -10.98 12.89
C HIS A 83 11.28 -10.84 13.15
N PRO A 84 12.11 -11.77 12.63
CA PRO A 84 13.57 -11.70 12.77
C PRO A 84 14.14 -10.39 12.24
N ALA A 85 15.20 -9.90 12.91
CA ALA A 85 15.92 -8.71 12.45
C ALA A 85 16.84 -9.00 11.25
N SER A 86 17.12 -10.25 10.96
CA SER A 86 17.85 -10.70 9.75
C SER A 86 16.84 -11.19 8.71
N LEU A 87 17.02 -10.77 7.47
CA LEU A 87 16.34 -11.34 6.32
C LEU A 87 17.00 -12.70 6.01
N ASP A 88 16.68 -13.72 6.81
CA ASP A 88 17.03 -15.07 6.44
C ASP A 88 16.11 -15.49 5.28
N THR A 89 16.61 -15.34 4.07
CA THR A 89 16.01 -15.92 2.86
C THR A 89 16.07 -17.46 2.87
N SER A 90 16.53 -18.04 3.97
CA SER A 90 16.73 -19.48 4.18
C SER A 90 15.82 -20.02 5.29
N SER A 91 14.52 -19.87 5.22
CA SER A 91 13.63 -20.71 6.03
C SER A 91 13.03 -21.79 5.16
N SER A 92 13.82 -22.79 4.85
CA SER A 92 13.29 -24.10 4.51
C SER A 92 13.83 -25.12 5.51
N ALA A 93 12.90 -25.87 6.11
CA ALA A 93 13.20 -27.12 6.77
C ALA A 93 14.05 -28.00 5.85
N ALA A 94 15.14 -28.52 6.43
CA ALA A 94 15.98 -29.65 6.02
C ALA A 94 15.82 -30.23 4.60
N GLY A 95 16.90 -30.11 3.81
CA GLY A 95 17.23 -31.11 2.80
C GLY A 95 17.19 -30.62 1.35
N THR A 96 18.39 -30.61 0.78
CA THR A 96 18.79 -30.49 -0.63
C THR A 96 19.08 -29.10 -1.19
N ASP A 97 20.32 -28.99 -1.66
CA ASP A 97 20.96 -27.92 -2.42
C ASP A 97 20.14 -27.50 -3.65
N THR A 98 19.32 -26.46 -3.49
CA THR A 98 18.87 -25.57 -4.56
C THR A 98 18.42 -24.30 -3.88
N ALA A 99 18.96 -23.14 -4.26
CA ALA A 99 18.53 -21.83 -3.80
C ALA A 99 17.01 -21.74 -3.93
N ALA A 100 16.28 -21.79 -2.81
CA ALA A 100 14.83 -21.75 -2.79
C ALA A 100 14.42 -20.35 -3.29
N VAL A 101 13.98 -20.28 -4.55
CA VAL A 101 13.31 -19.10 -5.08
C VAL A 101 12.05 -18.92 -4.25
N THR A 102 12.02 -17.87 -3.42
CA THR A 102 10.83 -17.53 -2.64
C THR A 102 9.68 -17.30 -3.62
N ASP A 103 8.66 -18.15 -3.55
CA ASP A 103 7.46 -18.00 -4.38
C ASP A 103 6.61 -16.89 -3.80
N PHE A 104 6.87 -15.65 -4.22
CA PHE A 104 6.17 -14.45 -3.76
C PHE A 104 4.66 -14.45 -4.04
N GLU A 105 4.18 -15.38 -4.86
CA GLU A 105 2.75 -15.57 -5.08
C GLU A 105 2.09 -16.41 -3.98
N LYS A 106 2.88 -17.17 -3.22
CA LYS A 106 2.38 -18.05 -2.15
C LYS A 106 2.65 -17.55 -0.75
N ASP A 107 3.72 -16.76 -0.56
CA ASP A 107 4.15 -16.32 0.75
C ASP A 107 4.47 -14.82 0.81
N ALA A 108 4.25 -14.23 1.98
CA ALA A 108 4.66 -12.86 2.26
C ALA A 108 6.09 -12.81 2.80
N VAL A 109 6.84 -11.80 2.36
CA VAL A 109 8.14 -11.46 2.94
C VAL A 109 7.89 -10.87 4.34
N LYS A 110 8.56 -11.41 5.36
CA LYS A 110 8.42 -11.00 6.75
C LYS A 110 9.63 -10.19 7.18
N VAL A 111 9.40 -8.97 7.66
CA VAL A 111 10.45 -8.03 8.10
C VAL A 111 10.08 -7.40 9.44
N SER A 112 11.08 -6.89 10.18
CA SER A 112 10.86 -6.29 11.50
C SER A 112 10.61 -4.79 11.46
N SER A 113 10.99 -4.10 10.38
CA SER A 113 10.87 -2.64 10.24
C SER A 113 10.64 -2.22 8.80
N LEU A 114 10.27 -0.94 8.61
CA LEU A 114 10.20 -0.33 7.27
C LEU A 114 11.59 -0.28 6.62
N ASP A 115 12.64 0.02 7.39
CA ASP A 115 14.01 0.05 6.86
C ASP A 115 14.43 -1.29 6.28
N GLN A 116 14.05 -2.39 6.93
CA GLN A 116 14.28 -3.73 6.39
C GLN A 116 13.46 -3.99 5.12
N ALA A 117 12.21 -3.53 5.07
CA ALA A 117 11.40 -3.63 3.86
C ALA A 117 12.07 -2.88 2.69
N LEU A 118 12.54 -1.66 2.94
CA LEU A 118 13.24 -0.85 1.93
C LEU A 118 14.59 -1.48 1.54
N ALA A 119 15.34 -2.03 2.49
CA ALA A 119 16.57 -2.74 2.20
C ALA A 119 16.32 -3.99 1.33
N PHE A 120 15.27 -4.76 1.63
CA PHE A 120 14.86 -5.89 0.82
C PHE A 120 14.49 -5.46 -0.61
N LEU A 121 13.70 -4.39 -0.78
CA LEU A 121 13.31 -3.87 -2.08
C LEU A 121 14.49 -3.38 -2.93
N ARG A 122 15.59 -2.98 -2.30
CA ARG A 122 16.83 -2.58 -2.98
C ARG A 122 17.75 -3.78 -3.31
N SER A 123 17.47 -4.93 -2.74
CA SER A 123 18.26 -6.15 -2.94
C SER A 123 17.87 -6.90 -4.22
N ASP A 124 18.76 -7.76 -4.70
CA ASP A 124 18.48 -8.63 -5.86
C ASP A 124 17.35 -9.63 -5.59
N ALA A 125 17.13 -9.98 -4.31
CA ALA A 125 16.09 -10.90 -3.89
C ALA A 125 14.65 -10.39 -4.18
N SER A 126 14.47 -9.07 -4.29
CA SER A 126 13.17 -8.47 -4.67
C SER A 126 12.86 -8.56 -6.17
N GLY A 127 13.85 -8.90 -7.00
CA GLY A 127 13.77 -8.80 -8.45
C GLY A 127 13.98 -7.39 -9.01
N ALA A 128 14.29 -6.40 -8.14
CA ALA A 128 14.47 -5.00 -8.56
C ALA A 128 15.61 -4.82 -9.57
N ALA A 129 16.73 -5.52 -9.36
CA ALA A 129 17.89 -5.48 -10.28
C ALA A 129 17.55 -6.04 -11.67
N ALA A 130 16.61 -6.97 -11.76
CA ALA A 130 16.12 -7.53 -13.03
C ALA A 130 14.97 -6.70 -13.66
N GLY A 131 14.62 -5.54 -13.08
CA GLY A 131 13.50 -4.73 -13.53
C GLY A 131 12.12 -5.33 -13.28
N LYS A 132 12.05 -6.36 -12.42
CA LYS A 132 10.81 -7.10 -12.12
C LYS A 132 10.01 -6.49 -10.96
N LEU A 133 10.51 -5.44 -10.33
CA LEU A 133 9.78 -4.68 -9.31
C LEU A 133 9.17 -3.43 -9.93
N GLY A 134 7.85 -3.33 -9.86
CA GLY A 134 7.08 -2.19 -10.29
C GLY A 134 6.93 -1.12 -9.20
N LYS A 135 5.72 -0.59 -9.05
CA LYS A 135 5.40 0.41 -8.03
C LYS A 135 5.40 -0.22 -6.63
N VAL A 136 5.73 0.58 -5.62
CA VAL A 136 5.73 0.17 -4.22
C VAL A 136 4.63 0.91 -3.47
N PHE A 137 3.67 0.17 -2.92
CA PHE A 137 2.54 0.71 -2.18
C PHE A 137 2.68 0.42 -0.68
N VAL A 138 2.36 1.41 0.15
CA VAL A 138 2.15 1.23 1.58
C VAL A 138 0.64 1.21 1.84
N ILE A 139 0.14 0.11 2.41
CA ILE A 139 -1.30 -0.14 2.56
C ILE A 139 -1.77 -0.16 4.02
N GLY A 140 -0.92 0.27 4.94
CA GLY A 140 -1.28 0.50 6.34
C GLY A 140 -0.71 -0.48 7.34
N GLY A 141 -1.11 -0.44 8.63
CA GLY A 141 -2.01 0.58 9.24
C GLY A 141 -1.30 1.85 9.68
N ALA A 142 -1.94 2.58 10.60
CA ALA A 142 -1.51 3.91 11.02
C ALA A 142 -0.01 4.03 11.34
N GLN A 143 0.57 3.10 12.09
CA GLN A 143 1.99 3.12 12.43
C GLN A 143 2.90 2.97 11.21
N ILE A 144 2.49 2.14 10.24
CA ILE A 144 3.27 1.93 9.02
C ILE A 144 3.15 3.13 8.09
N TYR A 145 1.97 3.75 7.99
CA TYR A 145 1.81 5.01 7.29
C TYR A 145 2.68 6.11 7.91
N GLY A 146 2.68 6.24 9.25
CA GLY A 146 3.52 7.21 9.95
C GLY A 146 5.01 7.01 9.64
N ALA A 147 5.51 5.79 9.78
CA ALA A 147 6.89 5.48 9.44
C ALA A 147 7.22 5.76 7.96
N ALA A 148 6.28 5.49 7.05
CA ALA A 148 6.48 5.73 5.62
C ALA A 148 6.52 7.23 5.27
N LEU A 149 5.75 8.07 5.96
CA LEU A 149 5.74 9.52 5.72
C LEU A 149 7.05 10.21 6.13
N GLU A 150 7.81 9.62 7.06
CA GLU A 150 9.09 10.14 7.55
C GLU A 150 10.25 9.87 6.59
N VAL A 151 10.11 8.96 5.62
CA VAL A 151 11.20 8.65 4.70
C VAL A 151 11.10 9.47 3.40
N PRO A 152 12.25 9.85 2.80
CA PRO A 152 12.27 10.68 1.59
C PRO A 152 11.69 9.98 0.36
N GLU A 153 11.54 8.66 0.40
CA GLU A 153 10.91 7.85 -0.63
C GLU A 153 9.39 8.06 -0.72
N ALA A 154 8.73 8.54 0.33
CA ALA A 154 7.29 8.85 0.31
C ALA A 154 7.01 10.03 -0.63
N LYS A 155 6.40 9.76 -1.77
CA LYS A 155 6.13 10.75 -2.82
C LYS A 155 4.66 10.97 -3.10
N ARG A 156 3.80 9.98 -2.85
CA ARG A 156 2.38 10.07 -3.21
C ARG A 156 1.49 9.48 -2.15
N VAL A 157 0.29 10.05 -2.06
CA VAL A 157 -0.84 9.47 -1.34
C VAL A 157 -2.01 9.34 -2.30
N LEU A 158 -2.48 8.13 -2.52
CA LEU A 158 -3.77 7.85 -3.14
C LEU A 158 -4.80 7.77 -2.03
N LEU A 159 -5.65 8.76 -1.93
CA LEU A 159 -6.64 8.90 -0.88
C LEU A 159 -8.05 8.63 -1.43
N THR A 160 -8.74 7.64 -0.88
CA THR A 160 -10.19 7.58 -0.99
C THR A 160 -10.78 8.39 0.17
N ARG A 161 -11.28 9.59 -0.13
CA ARG A 161 -11.92 10.48 0.86
C ARG A 161 -13.34 10.06 1.11
N VAL A 162 -13.59 9.44 2.26
CA VAL A 162 -14.93 8.99 2.67
C VAL A 162 -15.66 10.13 3.36
N MET A 163 -16.85 10.50 2.85
CA MET A 163 -17.61 11.66 3.31
C MET A 163 -18.51 11.37 4.52
N GLY A 164 -18.74 10.09 4.83
CA GLY A 164 -19.54 9.67 5.98
C GLY A 164 -18.82 9.90 7.32
N GLU A 165 -19.59 10.07 8.36
CA GLU A 165 -19.10 10.10 9.74
C GLU A 165 -19.07 8.67 10.29
N PHE A 166 -17.91 8.26 10.78
CA PHE A 166 -17.69 6.94 11.35
C PHE A 166 -16.88 7.07 12.64
N GLU A 167 -17.22 6.27 13.64
CA GLU A 167 -16.39 6.11 14.83
C GLU A 167 -15.11 5.36 14.44
N CYS A 168 -13.96 5.99 14.68
CA CYS A 168 -12.65 5.43 14.35
C CYS A 168 -11.76 5.40 15.59
N ASP A 169 -10.93 4.37 15.69
CA ASP A 169 -9.89 4.21 16.70
C ASP A 169 -8.46 4.20 16.12
N ALA A 170 -8.37 4.25 14.80
CA ALA A 170 -7.12 4.40 14.06
C ALA A 170 -7.24 5.52 13.03
N PHE A 171 -6.17 6.32 12.90
CA PHE A 171 -6.17 7.51 12.05
C PHE A 171 -4.93 7.53 11.15
N PHE A 172 -5.09 8.08 9.96
CA PHE A 172 -3.98 8.39 9.06
C PHE A 172 -3.23 9.61 9.62
N PRO A 173 -1.91 9.53 9.80
CA PRO A 173 -1.16 10.53 10.57
C PRO A 173 -0.81 11.80 9.80
N LEU A 174 -1.40 12.02 8.63
CA LEU A 174 -1.21 13.20 7.81
C LEU A 174 -2.57 13.81 7.47
N GLU A 175 -2.77 15.07 7.79
CA GLU A 175 -3.94 15.83 7.39
C GLU A 175 -3.74 16.35 5.96
N LEU A 176 -4.64 15.95 5.04
CA LEU A 176 -4.63 16.37 3.65
C LEU A 176 -5.86 17.23 3.37
N GLY A 177 -5.66 18.36 2.67
CA GLY A 177 -6.77 19.27 2.30
C GLY A 177 -7.18 20.26 3.39
N GLY A 178 -6.36 20.47 4.42
CA GLY A 178 -6.54 21.57 5.34
C GLY A 178 -6.17 22.92 4.69
N GLU A 179 -6.91 23.99 5.01
CA GLU A 179 -6.54 25.35 4.63
C GLU A 179 -5.34 25.82 5.48
N GLY A 180 -4.12 25.42 5.09
CA GLY A 180 -2.89 25.83 5.75
C GLY A 180 -1.81 26.20 4.73
N GLU A 181 -1.29 27.42 4.79
CA GLU A 181 -0.07 27.77 4.09
C GLU A 181 1.07 26.90 4.62
N GLY A 182 1.76 26.16 3.72
CA GLY A 182 2.93 25.35 4.07
C GLY A 182 2.73 23.83 4.08
N SER A 183 1.66 23.31 3.52
CA SER A 183 1.53 21.87 3.31
C SER A 183 2.64 21.39 2.36
N GLU A 184 3.40 20.38 2.77
CA GLU A 184 4.36 19.69 1.89
C GLU A 184 3.67 18.83 0.82
N TRP A 185 2.34 18.79 0.79
CA TRP A 185 1.54 17.94 -0.09
C TRP A 185 0.53 18.77 -0.88
N ALA A 186 0.52 18.59 -2.19
CA ALA A 186 -0.42 19.22 -3.10
C ALA A 186 -1.37 18.18 -3.70
N GLN A 187 -2.65 18.55 -3.80
CA GLN A 187 -3.62 17.71 -4.51
C GLN A 187 -3.35 17.80 -6.02
N VAL A 188 -3.30 16.65 -6.65
CA VAL A 188 -3.13 16.52 -8.10
C VAL A 188 -4.50 16.53 -8.76
N GLU A 189 -4.62 17.20 -9.92
CA GLU A 189 -5.84 17.20 -10.71
C GLU A 189 -6.21 15.77 -11.16
N LYS A 190 -7.50 15.56 -11.42
CA LYS A 190 -8.03 14.25 -11.84
C LYS A 190 -7.26 13.65 -13.02
N LYS A 191 -6.90 14.47 -14.02
CA LYS A 191 -6.11 14.00 -15.16
C LYS A 191 -4.79 13.38 -14.74
N GLY A 192 -4.07 13.99 -13.81
CA GLY A 192 -2.82 13.45 -13.28
C GLY A 192 -3.04 12.14 -12.51
N LEU A 193 -4.14 12.02 -11.75
CA LEU A 193 -4.53 10.77 -11.11
C LEU A 193 -4.75 9.66 -12.16
N ASP A 194 -5.56 9.93 -13.20
CA ASP A 194 -5.87 8.96 -14.26
C ASP A 194 -4.60 8.47 -14.99
N GLU A 195 -3.72 9.41 -15.34
CA GLU A 195 -2.45 9.10 -16.00
C GLU A 195 -1.54 8.26 -15.11
N TRP A 196 -1.47 8.59 -13.81
CA TRP A 196 -0.59 7.89 -12.89
C TRP A 196 -1.08 6.46 -12.58
N VAL A 197 -2.40 6.29 -12.36
CA VAL A 197 -2.98 4.95 -12.08
C VAL A 197 -3.14 4.13 -13.37
N GLY A 198 -3.15 4.78 -14.54
CA GLY A 198 -3.27 4.14 -15.86
C GLY A 198 -4.69 3.68 -16.20
N GLU A 199 -5.70 4.32 -15.63
CA GLU A 199 -7.12 4.14 -15.98
C GLU A 199 -7.89 5.43 -15.74
N GLU A 200 -9.00 5.61 -16.44
CA GLU A 200 -9.95 6.66 -16.13
C GLU A 200 -10.68 6.32 -14.82
N VAL A 201 -10.36 7.08 -13.77
CA VAL A 201 -10.98 6.94 -12.45
C VAL A 201 -12.32 7.68 -12.44
N GLU A 202 -13.36 7.11 -11.84
CA GLU A 202 -14.63 7.81 -11.66
C GLU A 202 -14.39 9.12 -10.88
N GLY A 203 -14.75 10.25 -11.49
CA GLY A 203 -14.50 11.58 -10.92
C GLY A 203 -15.63 12.07 -10.05
N GLY A 204 -15.32 12.97 -9.10
CA GLY A 204 -16.27 13.53 -8.17
C GLY A 204 -16.72 12.55 -7.09
N GLU A 205 -17.84 12.91 -6.42
CA GLU A 205 -18.40 12.05 -5.36
C GLU A 205 -19.11 10.83 -5.95
N ILE A 206 -18.75 9.67 -5.46
CA ILE A 206 -19.35 8.37 -5.77
C ILE A 206 -20.18 7.96 -4.56
N GLU A 207 -21.40 7.48 -4.79
CA GLU A 207 -22.21 6.89 -3.72
C GLU A 207 -22.29 5.37 -3.89
N GLU A 208 -21.97 4.66 -2.83
CA GLU A 208 -22.06 3.22 -2.77
C GLU A 208 -22.52 2.79 -1.37
N ASN A 209 -23.59 1.98 -1.33
CA ASN A 209 -24.14 1.47 -0.07
C ASN A 209 -24.45 2.57 0.97
N GLY A 210 -24.97 3.73 0.52
CA GLY A 210 -25.27 4.87 1.39
C GLY A 210 -24.06 5.66 1.89
N THR A 211 -22.86 5.33 1.43
CA THR A 211 -21.63 6.04 1.76
C THR A 211 -21.12 6.76 0.52
N ARG A 212 -20.82 8.05 0.66
CA ARG A 212 -20.20 8.84 -0.41
C ARG A 212 -18.69 8.92 -0.20
N TYR A 213 -17.96 8.88 -1.28
CA TYR A 213 -16.51 9.01 -1.28
C TYR A 213 -16.02 9.56 -2.62
N GLU A 214 -14.77 10.01 -2.67
CA GLU A 214 -14.08 10.42 -3.90
C GLU A 214 -12.65 9.92 -3.91
N PHE A 215 -12.09 9.72 -5.10
CA PHE A 215 -10.69 9.35 -5.28
C PHE A 215 -9.84 10.60 -5.49
N GLN A 216 -8.77 10.72 -4.74
CA GLN A 216 -7.82 11.82 -4.78
C GLN A 216 -6.38 11.29 -4.89
N MET A 217 -5.50 12.09 -5.48
CA MET A 217 -4.06 11.88 -5.42
C MET A 217 -3.39 13.14 -4.87
N TRP A 218 -2.41 12.93 -4.00
CA TRP A 218 -1.61 13.97 -3.39
C TRP A 218 -0.14 13.67 -3.65
N GLU A 219 0.63 14.67 -4.02
CA GLU A 219 2.08 14.55 -4.23
C GLU A 219 2.84 15.45 -3.27
N LYS A 220 4.00 14.96 -2.82
CA LYS A 220 4.92 15.73 -1.99
C LYS A 220 5.63 16.75 -2.87
N ILE A 221 5.59 18.03 -2.46
CA ILE A 221 6.18 19.17 -3.17
C ILE A 221 7.70 19.20 -2.93
#